data_5c5394519da4ee989c86b24f22b3348b
#
_entry.id   5c5394519da4ee989c86b24f22b3348b
#
_cell.length_a   1.000
_cell.length_b   1.000
_cell.length_c   1.000
_cell.angle_alpha   90.00
_cell.angle_beta   90.00
_cell.angle_gamma   90.00
#
_symmetry.space_group_name_H-M   'P 1'
#
loop_
_entity.id
_entity.type
_entity.pdbx_description
1 polymer ?
#
loop_
_entity_poly.entity_id
_entity_poly.type
_entity_poly.pdbx_seq_one_letter_code
_entity_poly.pdbx_strand_id
1 'polypeptide(L)'
;MYIEKINGPEDVKKIKIDELPVLAQEIRDALLVRASKHGGHFGPNFGMVEATIALHYVFESPKDKIVYDVSHQSYPHKMLTGRKEAYLSEQHYDDVSGYTNPNESEHDFFTVGHTSTSVSLAAGLAKARDLKGENGNVIAVIGDGSLSGGEALEGLDFAAELQSNFIIIVNDNDMSIAENHGGLYQNLALLRKTDGQAECNLFKAMGLDYVYVDRGNDVAALIKAFKEVKDSTKPVVVHINTLKGKGYAPAEKCKEQWHYSGPFDIETGKPLFDNVEEDYSSVTCEYLLEKMKNDSSVVAITSGTPTVMGFTEDKRKEAGSQFVDVGIAEETAVALASGVAVNGGKPFYGVYSSFVQRTFDQVSQDVCINNSPITMVIYQGSVYGMNDVTHLGFQDIPMLSNIPNLVYLAPATKEEYLAMLDWSMEQTSYPVAIKLPGGPMISDGSRVTKDFGRLNRYEVAQTGEKIAIIGLGTFFELAKEAAKLLKEEAGINATVINPYYITGLDEALLTKLKQNHDTVITLEDGILDGGFGEKIARFYGASNMKVMNYGLKKEFLDRYDVDAVLKDNHLTAEQVVEDVLSIS
;
A
#
# COMPACT_ATOMS: atom_id res chain seq x y z
N MET A 1 -18.83 18.85 -26.53
CA MET A 1 -18.73 18.62 -25.09
C MET A 1 -17.86 19.72 -24.47
N TYR A 2 -18.07 20.06 -23.20
CA TYR A 2 -17.21 21.01 -22.48
C TYR A 2 -15.81 20.45 -22.24
N ILE A 3 -15.70 19.18 -21.81
CA ILE A 3 -14.42 18.54 -21.47
C ILE A 3 -13.43 18.55 -22.65
N GLU A 4 -13.90 18.41 -23.88
CA GLU A 4 -13.03 18.45 -25.06
C GLU A 4 -12.35 19.83 -25.25
N LYS A 5 -12.97 20.89 -24.74
CA LYS A 5 -12.48 22.28 -24.88
C LYS A 5 -11.56 22.70 -23.74
N ILE A 6 -11.45 21.89 -22.66
CA ILE A 6 -10.62 22.20 -21.51
C ILE A 6 -9.19 21.72 -21.79
N ASN A 7 -8.25 22.65 -21.84
CA ASN A 7 -6.81 22.39 -21.95
C ASN A 7 -6.04 22.77 -20.68
N GLY A 8 -6.69 23.48 -19.77
CA GLY A 8 -6.14 23.85 -18.46
C GLY A 8 -7.20 24.44 -17.55
N PRO A 9 -6.86 24.72 -16.28
CA PRO A 9 -7.81 25.21 -15.28
C PRO A 9 -8.52 26.52 -15.68
N GLU A 10 -7.85 27.35 -16.46
CA GLU A 10 -8.41 28.63 -16.94
C GLU A 10 -9.64 28.45 -17.84
N ASP A 11 -9.75 27.31 -18.51
CA ASP A 11 -10.91 27.03 -19.37
C ASP A 11 -12.15 26.69 -18.53
N VAL A 12 -11.97 26.10 -17.35
CA VAL A 12 -13.06 25.81 -16.41
C VAL A 12 -13.75 27.10 -15.97
N LYS A 13 -12.98 28.17 -15.72
CA LYS A 13 -13.47 29.48 -15.27
C LYS A 13 -14.29 30.20 -16.31
N LYS A 14 -14.21 29.81 -17.58
CA LYS A 14 -15.00 30.41 -18.71
C LYS A 14 -16.40 29.82 -18.82
N ILE A 15 -16.67 28.70 -18.12
CA ILE A 15 -17.97 28.03 -18.13
C ILE A 15 -18.86 28.70 -17.08
N LYS A 16 -20.13 28.96 -17.42
CA LYS A 16 -21.07 29.51 -16.45
C LYS A 16 -21.37 28.51 -15.36
N ILE A 17 -21.62 28.99 -14.12
CA ILE A 17 -21.83 28.13 -12.95
C ILE A 17 -23.01 27.16 -13.16
N ASP A 18 -24.07 27.60 -13.81
CA ASP A 18 -25.25 26.78 -14.12
C ASP A 18 -25.00 25.72 -15.20
N GLU A 19 -23.91 25.85 -15.97
CA GLU A 19 -23.47 24.87 -16.98
C GLU A 19 -22.44 23.85 -16.44
N LEU A 20 -21.78 24.13 -15.30
CA LEU A 20 -20.77 23.24 -14.68
C LEU A 20 -21.28 21.84 -14.33
N PRO A 21 -22.56 21.63 -13.95
CA PRO A 21 -23.09 20.27 -13.78
C PRO A 21 -23.02 19.42 -15.05
N VAL A 22 -23.08 20.03 -16.23
CA VAL A 22 -22.91 19.31 -17.51
C VAL A 22 -21.46 18.83 -17.66
N LEU A 23 -20.49 19.69 -17.34
CA LEU A 23 -19.07 19.29 -17.31
C LEU A 23 -18.84 18.14 -16.31
N ALA A 24 -19.46 18.20 -15.13
CA ALA A 24 -19.33 17.15 -14.14
C ALA A 24 -19.84 15.80 -14.66
N GLN A 25 -20.95 15.80 -15.39
CA GLN A 25 -21.47 14.58 -16.02
C GLN A 25 -20.55 14.06 -17.13
N GLU A 26 -20.04 14.95 -17.99
CA GLU A 26 -19.10 14.58 -19.06
C GLU A 26 -17.81 13.93 -18.51
N ILE A 27 -17.28 14.44 -17.37
CA ILE A 27 -16.13 13.86 -16.69
C ILE A 27 -16.48 12.45 -16.16
N ARG A 28 -17.65 12.28 -15.54
CA ARG A 28 -18.08 10.96 -15.05
C ARG A 28 -18.25 9.94 -16.17
N ASP A 29 -18.84 10.36 -17.29
CA ASP A 29 -19.04 9.48 -18.45
C ASP A 29 -17.69 9.00 -19.00
N ALA A 30 -16.70 9.90 -19.10
CA ALA A 30 -15.35 9.55 -19.51
C ALA A 30 -14.66 8.60 -18.51
N LEU A 31 -14.76 8.88 -17.22
CA LEU A 31 -14.21 8.02 -16.16
C LEU A 31 -14.85 6.63 -16.14
N LEU A 32 -16.16 6.54 -16.38
CA LEU A 32 -16.89 5.27 -16.43
C LEU A 32 -16.39 4.40 -17.59
N VAL A 33 -16.27 4.99 -18.78
CA VAL A 33 -15.78 4.28 -19.98
C VAL A 33 -14.34 3.81 -19.76
N ARG A 34 -13.45 4.69 -19.25
CA ARG A 34 -12.06 4.31 -18.98
C ARG A 34 -11.99 3.19 -17.94
N ALA A 35 -12.66 3.35 -16.80
CA ALA A 35 -12.61 2.38 -15.71
C ALA A 35 -13.17 1.01 -16.14
N SER A 36 -14.20 0.97 -16.98
CA SER A 36 -14.76 -0.29 -17.48
C SER A 36 -13.79 -1.08 -18.36
N LYS A 37 -12.84 -0.41 -19.04
CA LYS A 37 -11.87 -1.04 -19.94
C LYS A 37 -10.51 -1.27 -19.30
N HIS A 38 -10.06 -0.32 -18.47
CA HIS A 38 -8.70 -0.26 -17.94
C HIS A 38 -8.63 -0.53 -16.43
N GLY A 39 -9.74 -0.32 -15.70
CA GLY A 39 -9.77 -0.37 -14.25
C GLY A 39 -9.22 0.91 -13.60
N GLY A 40 -8.96 0.84 -12.29
CA GLY A 40 -8.43 1.93 -11.47
C GLY A 40 -9.32 2.29 -10.27
N HIS A 41 -8.96 3.37 -9.56
CA HIS A 41 -9.74 3.88 -8.45
C HIS A 41 -11.05 4.49 -8.94
N PHE A 42 -12.16 3.89 -8.53
CA PHE A 42 -13.49 4.23 -9.05
C PHE A 42 -14.24 5.19 -8.11
N GLY A 43 -14.69 4.69 -6.97
CA GLY A 43 -15.55 5.43 -6.04
C GLY A 43 -15.00 6.77 -5.58
N PRO A 44 -13.71 6.86 -5.20
CA PRO A 44 -13.08 8.12 -4.80
C PRO A 44 -13.15 9.20 -5.88
N ASN A 45 -12.88 8.86 -7.14
CA ASN A 45 -12.89 9.81 -8.25
C ASN A 45 -14.29 10.31 -8.57
N PHE A 46 -15.28 9.42 -8.58
CA PHE A 46 -16.67 9.76 -8.86
C PHE A 46 -17.28 10.68 -7.79
N GLY A 47 -16.86 10.51 -6.53
CA GLY A 47 -17.28 11.37 -5.42
C GLY A 47 -16.70 12.77 -5.47
N MET A 48 -15.51 12.94 -6.07
CA MET A 48 -14.76 14.21 -6.04
C MET A 48 -14.90 15.08 -7.29
N VAL A 49 -15.71 14.71 -8.27
CA VAL A 49 -15.82 15.44 -9.54
C VAL A 49 -16.23 16.90 -9.32
N GLU A 50 -17.31 17.15 -8.61
CA GLU A 50 -17.80 18.51 -8.34
C GLU A 50 -16.82 19.32 -7.49
N ALA A 51 -16.22 18.71 -6.49
CA ALA A 51 -15.25 19.38 -5.63
C ALA A 51 -13.99 19.79 -6.44
N THR A 52 -13.53 18.93 -7.34
CA THR A 52 -12.38 19.24 -8.20
C THR A 52 -12.70 20.35 -9.21
N ILE A 53 -13.89 20.34 -9.83
CA ILE A 53 -14.34 21.43 -10.70
C ILE A 53 -14.38 22.74 -9.91
N ALA A 54 -14.97 22.74 -8.71
CA ALA A 54 -15.09 23.94 -7.87
C ALA A 54 -13.70 24.46 -7.43
N LEU A 55 -12.75 23.58 -7.11
CA LEU A 55 -11.37 23.95 -6.82
C LEU A 55 -10.73 24.72 -7.99
N HIS A 56 -10.77 24.16 -9.20
CA HIS A 56 -10.19 24.79 -10.38
C HIS A 56 -10.98 26.01 -10.86
N TYR A 57 -12.26 26.13 -10.50
CA TYR A 57 -13.05 27.32 -10.77
C TYR A 57 -12.68 28.50 -9.86
N VAL A 58 -12.34 28.23 -8.60
CA VAL A 58 -12.10 29.27 -7.58
C VAL A 58 -10.62 29.62 -7.47
N PHE A 59 -9.75 28.65 -7.42
CA PHE A 59 -8.32 28.83 -7.19
C PHE A 59 -7.52 28.89 -8.51
N GLU A 60 -6.32 29.42 -8.43
CA GLU A 60 -5.43 29.68 -9.58
C GLU A 60 -4.24 28.70 -9.57
N SER A 61 -4.50 27.41 -9.82
CA SER A 61 -3.43 26.41 -9.94
C SER A 61 -2.60 26.68 -11.22
N PRO A 62 -1.24 26.61 -11.18
CA PRO A 62 -0.39 26.12 -10.07
C PRO A 62 0.03 27.19 -9.06
N LYS A 63 -0.36 28.46 -9.22
CA LYS A 63 -0.04 29.52 -8.25
C LYS A 63 -0.62 29.20 -6.88
N ASP A 64 -1.92 28.90 -6.82
CA ASP A 64 -2.55 28.29 -5.65
C ASP A 64 -2.22 26.79 -5.65
N LYS A 65 -1.65 26.28 -4.55
CA LYS A 65 -1.10 24.92 -4.47
C LYS A 65 -2.11 23.98 -3.88
N ILE A 66 -2.46 22.92 -4.60
CA ILE A 66 -3.40 21.90 -4.17
C ILE A 66 -2.64 20.59 -3.96
N VAL A 67 -2.70 20.02 -2.75
CA VAL A 67 -2.09 18.73 -2.40
C VAL A 67 -3.20 17.74 -2.07
N TYR A 68 -3.27 16.66 -2.83
CA TYR A 68 -4.24 15.58 -2.61
C TYR A 68 -3.64 14.50 -1.73
N ASP A 69 -4.36 14.11 -0.69
CA ASP A 69 -4.01 12.94 0.15
C ASP A 69 -4.20 11.65 -0.64
N VAL A 70 -3.29 10.69 -0.52
CA VAL A 70 -3.25 9.49 -1.38
C VAL A 70 -3.16 9.84 -2.86
N SER A 71 -3.91 10.84 -3.28
CA SER A 71 -4.10 11.35 -4.65
C SER A 71 -4.79 10.39 -5.64
N HIS A 72 -5.26 9.25 -5.18
CA HIS A 72 -6.03 8.27 -6.00
C HIS A 72 -7.38 8.81 -6.50
N GLN A 73 -7.86 9.93 -5.94
CA GLN A 73 -9.06 10.67 -6.35
C GLN A 73 -8.76 11.83 -7.32
N SER A 74 -7.55 11.87 -7.90
CA SER A 74 -7.08 13.00 -8.70
C SER A 74 -7.39 12.90 -10.21
N TYR A 75 -8.14 11.91 -10.67
CA TYR A 75 -8.45 11.78 -12.11
C TYR A 75 -9.18 12.99 -12.67
N PRO A 76 -10.23 13.54 -12.02
CA PRO A 76 -10.83 14.79 -12.47
C PRO A 76 -9.84 15.96 -12.49
N HIS A 77 -8.90 16.04 -11.54
CA HIS A 77 -7.84 17.03 -11.51
C HIS A 77 -6.92 16.90 -12.74
N LYS A 78 -6.48 15.68 -13.07
CA LYS A 78 -5.66 15.42 -14.26
C LYS A 78 -6.40 15.81 -15.55
N MET A 79 -7.69 15.48 -15.64
CA MET A 79 -8.49 15.87 -16.81
C MET A 79 -8.58 17.38 -16.99
N LEU A 80 -8.69 18.15 -15.90
CA LEU A 80 -8.83 19.61 -15.92
C LEU A 80 -7.48 20.35 -16.01
N THR A 81 -6.35 19.64 -15.88
CA THR A 81 -4.99 20.19 -15.91
C THR A 81 -4.17 19.69 -17.12
N GLY A 82 -4.83 19.49 -18.26
CA GLY A 82 -4.19 19.24 -19.54
C GLY A 82 -3.97 17.77 -19.91
N ARG A 83 -4.38 16.82 -19.06
CA ARG A 83 -4.16 15.37 -19.27
C ARG A 83 -5.45 14.62 -19.63
N LYS A 84 -6.45 15.30 -20.16
CA LYS A 84 -7.76 14.70 -20.47
C LYS A 84 -7.71 13.55 -21.48
N GLU A 85 -6.75 13.56 -22.42
CA GLU A 85 -6.62 12.51 -23.44
C GLU A 85 -6.39 11.13 -22.82
N ALA A 86 -5.71 11.07 -21.69
CA ALA A 86 -5.52 9.84 -20.90
C ALA A 86 -6.83 9.27 -20.29
N TYR A 87 -7.94 9.97 -20.47
CA TYR A 87 -9.27 9.55 -20.00
C TYR A 87 -10.31 9.48 -21.12
N LEU A 88 -10.04 10.13 -22.25
CA LEU A 88 -10.96 10.19 -23.38
C LEU A 88 -10.60 9.20 -24.50
N SER A 89 -9.33 8.81 -24.60
CA SER A 89 -8.82 7.97 -25.68
C SER A 89 -8.09 6.75 -25.16
N GLU A 90 -8.52 5.57 -25.55
CA GLU A 90 -8.02 4.28 -25.07
C GLU A 90 -6.51 4.10 -25.29
N GLN A 91 -5.97 4.60 -26.39
CA GLN A 91 -4.54 4.54 -26.70
C GLN A 91 -3.66 5.38 -25.75
N HIS A 92 -4.26 6.26 -24.92
CA HIS A 92 -3.59 7.16 -24.00
C HIS A 92 -3.83 6.82 -22.53
N TYR A 93 -4.54 5.72 -22.20
CA TYR A 93 -4.91 5.37 -20.82
C TYR A 93 -3.69 5.19 -19.92
N ASP A 94 -2.56 4.75 -20.46
CA ASP A 94 -1.31 4.53 -19.75
C ASP A 94 -0.36 5.74 -19.71
N ASP A 95 -0.72 6.87 -20.35
CA ASP A 95 0.13 8.07 -20.39
C ASP A 95 0.25 8.77 -19.03
N VAL A 96 -0.64 8.45 -18.08
CA VAL A 96 -0.65 9.03 -16.74
C VAL A 96 -0.72 7.94 -15.67
N SER A 97 -0.10 8.21 -14.51
CA SER A 97 -0.23 7.34 -13.33
C SER A 97 -1.61 7.49 -12.66
N GLY A 98 -1.94 6.59 -11.75
CA GLY A 98 -3.15 6.65 -10.92
C GLY A 98 -3.09 7.69 -9.80
N TYR A 99 -1.95 8.39 -9.63
CA TYR A 99 -1.64 9.32 -8.55
C TYR A 99 -1.11 10.64 -9.09
N THR A 100 -1.05 11.70 -8.27
CA THR A 100 -0.36 12.93 -8.66
C THR A 100 1.12 12.67 -8.91
N ASN A 101 1.67 13.32 -9.93
CA ASN A 101 3.07 13.17 -10.32
C ASN A 101 3.63 14.48 -10.90
N PRO A 102 4.59 15.12 -10.23
CA PRO A 102 5.22 16.35 -10.72
C PRO A 102 5.89 16.22 -12.10
N ASN A 103 6.25 15.01 -12.50
CA ASN A 103 6.82 14.77 -13.84
C ASN A 103 5.74 14.79 -14.94
N GLU A 104 4.47 14.67 -14.60
CA GLU A 104 3.36 14.75 -15.55
C GLU A 104 2.83 16.18 -15.71
N SER A 105 2.87 17.00 -14.66
CA SER A 105 2.23 18.32 -14.67
C SER A 105 2.78 19.24 -13.58
N GLU A 106 2.93 20.54 -13.90
CA GLU A 106 3.25 21.60 -12.93
C GLU A 106 2.15 21.85 -11.88
N HIS A 107 0.96 21.28 -12.09
CA HIS A 107 -0.14 21.35 -11.14
C HIS A 107 -0.06 20.31 -10.03
N ASP A 108 0.83 19.33 -10.14
CA ASP A 108 1.11 18.27 -9.15
C ASP A 108 2.39 18.63 -8.41
N PHE A 109 2.34 18.78 -7.09
CA PHE A 109 3.50 19.21 -6.28
C PHE A 109 4.29 18.05 -5.69
N PHE A 110 3.63 16.90 -5.51
CA PHE A 110 4.22 15.70 -4.94
C PHE A 110 3.69 14.46 -5.65
N THR A 111 4.51 13.41 -5.71
CA THR A 111 4.03 12.05 -5.96
C THR A 111 3.55 11.50 -4.63
N VAL A 112 2.24 11.34 -4.48
CA VAL A 112 1.60 10.87 -3.24
C VAL A 112 0.78 9.63 -3.56
N GLY A 113 0.92 8.58 -2.76
CA GLY A 113 0.12 7.35 -2.86
C GLY A 113 -0.26 6.81 -1.50
N HIS A 114 0.45 7.22 -0.45
CA HIS A 114 0.11 6.87 0.93
C HIS A 114 -0.83 7.89 1.55
N THR A 115 -1.65 7.43 2.48
CA THR A 115 -2.64 8.23 3.21
C THR A 115 -2.01 9.17 4.22
N SER A 116 -2.80 10.16 4.70
CA SER A 116 -2.55 10.95 5.91
C SER A 116 -1.47 12.01 5.81
N THR A 117 -0.80 12.15 4.66
CA THR A 117 0.39 13.01 4.49
C THR A 117 0.09 14.42 3.94
N SER A 118 -1.08 14.61 3.30
CA SER A 118 -1.37 15.84 2.55
C SER A 118 -1.38 17.10 3.40
N VAL A 119 -1.86 17.01 4.64
CA VAL A 119 -1.93 18.17 5.54
C VAL A 119 -0.52 18.63 5.89
N SER A 120 0.37 17.71 6.26
CA SER A 120 1.77 18.01 6.59
C SER A 120 2.54 18.56 5.39
N LEU A 121 2.40 17.91 4.21
CA LEU A 121 3.05 18.36 2.96
C LEU A 121 2.59 19.78 2.56
N ALA A 122 1.28 20.03 2.62
CA ALA A 122 0.71 21.33 2.30
C ALA A 122 1.09 22.40 3.35
N ALA A 123 1.11 22.05 4.63
CA ALA A 123 1.60 22.95 5.69
C ALA A 123 3.05 23.38 5.45
N GLY A 124 3.90 22.45 4.98
CA GLY A 124 5.26 22.77 4.55
C GLY A 124 5.31 23.78 3.39
N LEU A 125 4.43 23.63 2.40
CA LEU A 125 4.30 24.59 1.28
C LEU A 125 3.82 25.96 1.79
N ALA A 126 2.85 26.01 2.70
CA ALA A 126 2.36 27.25 3.30
C ALA A 126 3.46 27.96 4.09
N LYS A 127 4.21 27.22 4.89
CA LYS A 127 5.36 27.77 5.65
C LYS A 127 6.44 28.33 4.74
N ALA A 128 6.77 27.63 3.65
CA ALA A 128 7.76 28.10 2.68
C ALA A 128 7.31 29.37 1.95
N ARG A 129 6.01 29.44 1.54
CA ARG A 129 5.39 30.65 0.97
C ARG A 129 5.52 31.83 1.92
N ASP A 130 5.18 31.65 3.19
CA ASP A 130 5.21 32.73 4.20
C ASP A 130 6.64 33.25 4.42
N LEU A 131 7.62 32.36 4.53
CA LEU A 131 9.03 32.73 4.70
C LEU A 131 9.59 33.51 3.50
N LYS A 132 9.09 33.23 2.30
CA LYS A 132 9.47 33.96 1.08
C LYS A 132 8.70 35.26 0.87
N GLY A 133 7.65 35.50 1.68
CA GLY A 133 6.74 36.64 1.49
C GLY A 133 5.91 36.54 0.20
N GLU A 134 5.71 35.32 -0.29
CA GLU A 134 4.89 35.04 -1.48
C GLU A 134 3.39 35.04 -1.13
N ASN A 135 2.55 35.29 -2.12
CA ASN A 135 1.10 35.23 -2.00
C ASN A 135 0.55 33.99 -2.74
N GLY A 136 -0.59 33.49 -2.31
CA GLY A 136 -1.31 32.39 -2.90
C GLY A 136 -1.91 31.48 -1.85
N ASN A 137 -2.96 30.77 -2.24
CA ASN A 137 -3.59 29.81 -1.36
C ASN A 137 -2.83 28.48 -1.35
N VAL A 138 -2.79 27.82 -0.20
CA VAL A 138 -2.31 26.43 -0.09
C VAL A 138 -3.45 25.58 0.45
N ILE A 139 -3.77 24.53 -0.29
CA ILE A 139 -4.94 23.69 -0.08
C ILE A 139 -4.49 22.23 0.12
N ALA A 140 -4.83 21.62 1.25
CA ALA A 140 -4.78 20.18 1.44
C ALA A 140 -6.16 19.58 1.20
N VAL A 141 -6.25 18.48 0.45
CA VAL A 141 -7.48 17.71 0.25
C VAL A 141 -7.28 16.35 0.88
N ILE A 142 -8.01 16.04 1.93
CA ILE A 142 -7.89 14.78 2.68
C ILE A 142 -9.25 14.09 2.79
N GLY A 143 -9.27 12.76 2.60
CA GLY A 143 -10.45 11.94 2.81
C GLY A 143 -10.67 11.63 4.30
N ASP A 144 -11.92 11.38 4.68
CA ASP A 144 -12.29 10.97 6.03
C ASP A 144 -11.53 9.74 6.51
N GLY A 145 -11.35 8.72 5.66
CA GLY A 145 -10.57 7.53 6.00
C GLY A 145 -9.13 7.84 6.41
N SER A 146 -8.49 8.79 5.73
CA SER A 146 -7.11 9.18 5.99
C SER A 146 -6.91 9.98 7.28
N LEU A 147 -7.98 10.55 7.85
CA LEU A 147 -7.90 11.30 9.11
C LEU A 147 -7.56 10.44 10.33
N SER A 148 -7.72 9.11 10.25
CA SER A 148 -7.33 8.21 11.35
C SER A 148 -5.82 7.99 11.48
N GLY A 149 -5.04 8.34 10.46
CA GLY A 149 -3.58 8.24 10.52
C GLY A 149 -2.97 9.27 11.48
N GLY A 150 -1.97 8.85 12.25
CA GLY A 150 -1.29 9.72 13.23
C GLY A 150 -0.75 10.98 12.59
N GLU A 151 -0.08 10.89 11.45
CA GLU A 151 0.48 12.05 10.73
C GLU A 151 -0.59 13.07 10.32
N ALA A 152 -1.82 12.63 9.98
CA ALA A 152 -2.91 13.56 9.67
C ALA A 152 -3.33 14.39 10.91
N LEU A 153 -3.40 13.74 12.07
CA LEU A 153 -3.72 14.42 13.33
C LEU A 153 -2.59 15.35 13.77
N GLU A 154 -1.34 14.94 13.64
CA GLU A 154 -0.16 15.77 13.87
C GLU A 154 -0.11 16.97 12.92
N GLY A 155 -0.44 16.74 11.63
CA GLY A 155 -0.54 17.80 10.64
C GLY A 155 -1.64 18.82 10.94
N LEU A 156 -2.81 18.38 11.44
CA LEU A 156 -3.89 19.26 11.88
C LEU A 156 -3.50 20.07 13.13
N ASP A 157 -2.82 19.46 14.10
CA ASP A 157 -2.30 20.12 15.27
C ASP A 157 -1.31 21.22 14.89
N PHE A 158 -0.31 20.88 14.05
CA PHE A 158 0.63 21.87 13.53
C PHE A 158 -0.03 22.98 12.69
N ALA A 159 -1.07 22.64 11.92
CA ALA A 159 -1.78 23.62 11.12
C ALA A 159 -2.34 24.77 11.96
N ALA A 160 -2.77 24.50 13.20
CA ALA A 160 -3.27 25.53 14.12
C ALA A 160 -2.20 26.57 14.52
N GLU A 161 -0.90 26.23 14.44
CA GLU A 161 0.21 27.15 14.67
C GLU A 161 0.45 28.12 13.51
N LEU A 162 -0.06 27.81 12.31
CA LEU A 162 0.09 28.70 11.15
C LEU A 162 -0.80 29.94 11.33
N GLN A 163 -0.22 31.12 11.19
CA GLN A 163 -0.92 32.41 11.27
C GLN A 163 -1.14 33.01 9.88
N SER A 164 -1.45 32.16 8.91
CA SER A 164 -1.54 32.51 7.50
C SER A 164 -2.58 31.67 6.76
N ASN A 165 -2.77 31.92 5.46
CA ASN A 165 -3.67 31.16 4.63
C ASN A 165 -3.27 29.68 4.56
N PHE A 166 -4.16 28.81 5.01
CA PHE A 166 -4.07 27.39 4.83
C PHE A 166 -5.48 26.77 4.83
N ILE A 167 -5.85 26.10 3.75
CA ILE A 167 -7.21 25.56 3.58
C ILE A 167 -7.12 24.04 3.60
N ILE A 168 -7.87 23.39 4.47
CA ILE A 168 -7.92 21.93 4.60
C ILE A 168 -9.32 21.47 4.21
N ILE A 169 -9.43 20.79 3.06
CA ILE A 169 -10.69 20.24 2.58
C ILE A 169 -10.79 18.80 3.06
N VAL A 170 -11.72 18.56 3.99
CA VAL A 170 -12.06 17.21 4.47
C VAL A 170 -13.20 16.67 3.61
N ASN A 171 -12.90 15.72 2.76
CA ASN A 171 -13.86 14.99 1.95
C ASN A 171 -14.44 13.83 2.74
N ASP A 172 -15.61 14.02 3.32
CA ASP A 172 -16.31 13.05 4.16
C ASP A 172 -17.41 12.36 3.34
N ASN A 173 -17.26 11.07 3.11
CA ASN A 173 -18.26 10.22 2.45
C ASN A 173 -18.63 8.97 3.27
N ASP A 174 -18.26 8.99 4.56
CA ASP A 174 -18.53 7.95 5.56
C ASP A 174 -17.91 6.57 5.21
N MET A 175 -16.82 6.57 4.45
CA MET A 175 -16.14 5.35 4.00
C MET A 175 -14.64 5.58 3.79
N SER A 176 -13.85 4.65 4.32
CA SER A 176 -12.48 4.40 3.89
C SER A 176 -12.48 3.46 2.65
N ILE A 177 -11.61 2.44 2.61
CA ILE A 177 -11.80 1.29 1.72
C ILE A 177 -13.05 0.55 2.19
N ALA A 178 -13.06 0.10 3.46
CA ALA A 178 -14.21 -0.46 4.17
C ALA A 178 -14.92 0.63 5.01
N GLU A 179 -15.79 0.21 5.91
CA GLU A 179 -16.49 1.08 6.86
C GLU A 179 -15.52 1.74 7.86
N ASN A 180 -15.81 2.96 8.24
CA ASN A 180 -15.03 3.70 9.22
C ASN A 180 -15.42 3.32 10.66
N HIS A 181 -14.43 3.23 11.57
CA HIS A 181 -14.62 2.89 12.98
C HIS A 181 -13.90 3.88 13.90
N GLY A 182 -14.46 4.13 15.08
CA GLY A 182 -13.81 4.91 16.13
C GLY A 182 -14.43 6.27 16.44
N GLY A 183 -13.89 6.93 17.47
CA GLY A 183 -14.44 8.18 18.01
C GLY A 183 -14.36 9.36 17.06
N LEU A 184 -13.33 9.42 16.22
CA LEU A 184 -13.20 10.45 15.19
C LEU A 184 -14.41 10.42 14.24
N TYR A 185 -14.77 9.25 13.74
CA TYR A 185 -15.89 9.09 12.80
C TYR A 185 -17.24 9.31 13.44
N GLN A 186 -17.39 9.02 14.76
CA GLN A 186 -18.57 9.42 15.52
C GLN A 186 -18.71 10.94 15.55
N ASN A 187 -17.60 11.68 15.69
CA ASN A 187 -17.62 13.14 15.62
C ASN A 187 -17.97 13.64 14.22
N LEU A 188 -17.39 13.08 13.14
CA LEU A 188 -17.78 13.44 11.78
C LEU A 188 -19.27 13.16 11.52
N ALA A 189 -19.79 12.01 11.95
CA ALA A 189 -21.21 11.69 11.85
C ALA A 189 -22.10 12.68 12.61
N LEU A 190 -21.67 13.13 13.79
CA LEU A 190 -22.37 14.17 14.55
C LEU A 190 -22.37 15.50 13.78
N LEU A 191 -21.24 15.88 13.19
CA LEU A 191 -21.13 17.10 12.39
C LEU A 191 -22.02 17.04 11.15
N ARG A 192 -22.06 15.91 10.42
CA ARG A 192 -23.00 15.70 9.30
C ARG A 192 -24.46 15.84 9.76
N LYS A 193 -24.82 15.19 10.86
CA LYS A 193 -26.21 15.22 11.40
C LYS A 193 -26.67 16.60 11.85
N THR A 194 -25.75 17.48 12.21
CA THR A 194 -26.06 18.81 12.78
C THR A 194 -25.68 19.95 11.83
N ASP A 195 -25.48 19.67 10.54
CA ASP A 195 -25.04 20.67 9.56
C ASP A 195 -23.81 21.46 10.05
N GLY A 196 -22.87 20.78 10.70
CA GLY A 196 -21.66 21.37 11.24
C GLY A 196 -21.82 22.20 12.51
N GLN A 197 -23.03 22.24 13.11
CA GLN A 197 -23.36 23.13 14.24
C GLN A 197 -23.12 22.51 15.63
N ALA A 198 -22.73 21.25 15.71
CA ALA A 198 -22.44 20.61 17.00
C ALA A 198 -21.38 21.39 17.78
N GLU A 199 -21.56 21.54 19.10
CA GLU A 199 -20.56 22.13 20.01
C GLU A 199 -19.29 21.25 20.06
N CYS A 200 -19.47 19.92 20.08
CA CYS A 200 -18.37 18.97 19.98
C CYS A 200 -17.91 18.89 18.55
N ASN A 201 -16.86 19.62 18.22
CA ASN A 201 -16.25 19.68 16.90
C ASN A 201 -14.73 19.57 17.04
N LEU A 202 -14.17 18.45 16.58
CA LEU A 202 -12.75 18.14 16.67
C LEU A 202 -11.88 19.26 16.08
N PHE A 203 -12.22 19.78 14.91
CA PHE A 203 -11.44 20.79 14.22
C PHE A 203 -11.41 22.12 14.97
N LYS A 204 -12.56 22.54 15.49
CA LYS A 204 -12.65 23.75 16.35
C LYS A 204 -11.91 23.57 17.68
N ALA A 205 -11.94 22.36 18.25
CA ALA A 205 -11.20 22.03 19.48
C ALA A 205 -9.68 22.10 19.28
N MET A 206 -9.19 21.85 18.06
CA MET A 206 -7.79 22.03 17.68
C MET A 206 -7.43 23.49 17.33
N GLY A 207 -8.38 24.44 17.40
CA GLY A 207 -8.13 25.85 17.10
C GLY A 207 -8.27 26.26 15.64
N LEU A 208 -8.80 25.40 14.80
CA LEU A 208 -9.01 25.66 13.37
C LEU A 208 -10.36 26.32 13.11
N ASP A 209 -10.42 27.27 12.18
CA ASP A 209 -11.69 27.76 11.65
C ASP A 209 -12.39 26.62 10.88
N TYR A 210 -13.72 26.64 10.84
CA TYR A 210 -14.49 25.52 10.30
C TYR A 210 -15.71 25.95 9.51
N VAL A 211 -15.84 25.40 8.30
CA VAL A 211 -16.99 25.57 7.40
C VAL A 211 -17.51 24.18 7.02
N TYR A 212 -18.83 23.98 7.07
CA TYR A 212 -19.48 22.73 6.66
C TYR A 212 -20.28 22.93 5.37
N VAL A 213 -20.18 21.96 4.45
CA VAL A 213 -20.91 21.94 3.18
C VAL A 213 -21.68 20.62 3.06
N ASP A 214 -22.96 20.62 3.39
CA ASP A 214 -23.82 19.43 3.31
C ASP A 214 -23.93 18.89 1.87
N ARG A 215 -24.07 19.80 0.88
CA ARG A 215 -24.19 19.44 -0.53
C ARG A 215 -22.82 19.39 -1.21
N GLY A 216 -21.95 18.47 -0.78
CA GLY A 216 -20.59 18.31 -1.30
C GLY A 216 -20.48 17.81 -2.75
N ASN A 217 -21.61 17.42 -3.36
CA ASN A 217 -21.71 17.14 -4.79
C ASN A 217 -22.58 18.18 -5.55
N ASP A 218 -22.65 19.41 -5.07
CA ASP A 218 -23.25 20.55 -5.73
C ASP A 218 -22.16 21.58 -6.02
N VAL A 219 -21.80 21.72 -7.30
CA VAL A 219 -20.70 22.60 -7.73
C VAL A 219 -20.92 24.05 -7.28
N ALA A 220 -22.16 24.56 -7.34
CA ALA A 220 -22.45 25.95 -6.96
C ALA A 220 -22.30 26.15 -5.43
N ALA A 221 -22.73 25.18 -4.61
CA ALA A 221 -22.54 25.22 -3.17
C ALA A 221 -21.05 25.20 -2.80
N LEU A 222 -20.27 24.35 -3.45
CA LEU A 222 -18.82 24.25 -3.26
C LEU A 222 -18.08 25.52 -3.69
N ILE A 223 -18.43 26.10 -4.87
CA ILE A 223 -17.85 27.37 -5.33
C ILE A 223 -18.13 28.49 -4.33
N LYS A 224 -19.34 28.54 -3.76
CA LYS A 224 -19.66 29.52 -2.72
C LYS A 224 -18.77 29.35 -1.50
N ALA A 225 -18.67 28.14 -0.95
CA ALA A 225 -17.86 27.85 0.24
C ALA A 225 -16.35 28.12 -0.01
N PHE A 226 -15.82 27.70 -1.15
CA PHE A 226 -14.41 27.93 -1.48
C PHE A 226 -14.08 29.41 -1.69
N LYS A 227 -15.00 30.20 -2.26
CA LYS A 227 -14.84 31.68 -2.37
C LYS A 227 -14.86 32.35 -0.98
N GLU A 228 -15.61 31.82 -0.03
CA GLU A 228 -15.67 32.34 1.33
C GLU A 228 -14.35 32.17 2.08
N VAL A 229 -13.63 31.07 1.85
CA VAL A 229 -12.36 30.76 2.51
C VAL A 229 -11.12 31.13 1.68
N LYS A 230 -11.30 31.47 0.41
CA LYS A 230 -10.21 31.96 -0.44
C LYS A 230 -9.56 33.18 0.21
N ASP A 231 -8.23 33.21 0.20
CA ASP A 231 -7.42 34.27 0.79
C ASP A 231 -7.67 34.48 2.30
N SER A 232 -8.11 33.42 3.02
CA SER A 232 -8.22 33.44 4.48
C SER A 232 -6.88 33.82 5.13
N THR A 233 -6.92 34.45 6.28
CA THR A 233 -5.70 34.85 7.01
C THR A 233 -5.33 33.88 8.13
N LYS A 234 -6.11 32.80 8.27
CA LYS A 234 -5.92 31.74 9.26
C LYS A 234 -6.23 30.39 8.63
N PRO A 235 -5.72 29.30 9.20
CA PRO A 235 -6.08 27.96 8.78
C PRO A 235 -7.57 27.70 8.95
N VAL A 236 -8.17 27.07 7.93
CA VAL A 236 -9.61 26.78 7.91
C VAL A 236 -9.87 25.38 7.36
N VAL A 237 -10.71 24.62 8.04
CA VAL A 237 -11.24 23.35 7.57
C VAL A 237 -12.54 23.57 6.82
N VAL A 238 -12.62 23.09 5.60
CA VAL A 238 -13.85 23.00 4.81
C VAL A 238 -14.26 21.53 4.76
N HIS A 239 -15.24 21.16 5.58
CA HIS A 239 -15.76 19.81 5.67
C HIS A 239 -16.89 19.64 4.64
N ILE A 240 -16.65 18.86 3.59
CA ILE A 240 -17.61 18.61 2.52
C ILE A 240 -18.19 17.20 2.64
N ASN A 241 -19.52 17.08 2.62
CA ASN A 241 -20.22 15.80 2.64
C ASN A 241 -20.49 15.34 1.19
N THR A 242 -19.81 14.26 0.75
CA THR A 242 -19.89 13.74 -0.63
C THR A 242 -20.43 12.32 -0.68
N LEU A 243 -20.80 11.87 -1.88
CA LEU A 243 -21.23 10.50 -2.14
C LEU A 243 -20.15 9.74 -2.92
N LYS A 244 -19.51 8.76 -2.28
CA LYS A 244 -18.55 7.87 -2.93
C LYS A 244 -19.24 7.06 -4.03
N GLY A 245 -18.67 7.07 -5.25
CA GLY A 245 -19.22 6.35 -6.40
C GLY A 245 -20.39 7.06 -7.10
N LYS A 246 -20.65 8.33 -6.79
CA LYS A 246 -21.77 9.12 -7.32
C LYS A 246 -21.92 9.01 -8.84
N GLY A 247 -23.15 8.74 -9.28
CA GLY A 247 -23.52 8.67 -10.71
C GLY A 247 -23.42 7.26 -11.31
N TYR A 248 -23.00 6.25 -10.51
CA TYR A 248 -23.04 4.85 -10.91
C TYR A 248 -23.68 4.02 -9.81
N ALA A 249 -24.93 3.58 -10.03
CA ALA A 249 -25.75 2.94 -9.01
C ALA A 249 -25.10 1.71 -8.33
N PRO A 250 -24.36 0.81 -9.03
CA PRO A 250 -23.63 -0.27 -8.36
C PRO A 250 -22.58 0.24 -7.35
N ALA A 251 -21.85 1.31 -7.68
CA ALA A 251 -20.83 1.86 -6.81
C ALA A 251 -21.41 2.62 -5.61
N GLU A 252 -22.52 3.32 -5.78
CA GLU A 252 -23.23 3.97 -4.68
C GLU A 252 -23.76 2.97 -3.65
N LYS A 253 -24.16 1.77 -4.14
CA LYS A 253 -24.71 0.69 -3.31
C LYS A 253 -23.65 -0.13 -2.60
N CYS A 254 -22.53 -0.42 -3.26
CA CYS A 254 -21.47 -1.31 -2.78
C CYS A 254 -20.12 -0.55 -2.74
N LYS A 255 -20.02 0.47 -1.87
CA LYS A 255 -18.92 1.43 -1.83
C LYS A 255 -17.54 0.80 -1.59
N GLU A 256 -17.45 -0.30 -0.83
CA GLU A 256 -16.21 -1.04 -0.57
C GLU A 256 -15.71 -1.70 -1.85
N GLN A 257 -16.55 -2.49 -2.51
CA GLN A 257 -16.21 -3.18 -3.75
C GLN A 257 -15.76 -2.22 -4.86
N TRP A 258 -16.34 -1.02 -4.90
CA TRP A 258 -16.07 0.00 -5.91
C TRP A 258 -15.03 1.04 -5.47
N HIS A 259 -14.23 0.75 -4.44
CA HIS A 259 -13.10 1.61 -4.14
C HIS A 259 -12.07 1.58 -5.26
N TYR A 260 -11.72 0.37 -5.71
CA TYR A 260 -10.88 0.07 -6.87
C TYR A 260 -11.58 -1.02 -7.71
N SER A 261 -11.53 -0.93 -9.02
CA SER A 261 -12.10 -1.96 -9.90
C SER A 261 -11.09 -2.35 -10.99
N GLY A 262 -11.03 -3.63 -11.32
CA GLY A 262 -10.53 -4.08 -12.61
C GLY A 262 -11.53 -3.77 -13.73
N PRO A 263 -11.25 -4.14 -14.99
CA PRO A 263 -12.20 -4.02 -16.09
C PRO A 263 -13.53 -4.72 -15.82
N PHE A 264 -14.65 -4.07 -16.18
CA PHE A 264 -16.00 -4.57 -15.90
C PHE A 264 -17.00 -4.20 -16.99
N ASP A 265 -18.11 -4.91 -17.03
CA ASP A 265 -19.26 -4.59 -17.89
C ASP A 265 -20.09 -3.46 -17.28
N ILE A 266 -20.28 -2.37 -18.02
CA ILE A 266 -20.93 -1.14 -17.52
C ILE A 266 -22.40 -1.39 -17.13
N GLU A 267 -23.13 -2.24 -17.87
CA GLU A 267 -24.56 -2.43 -17.65
C GLU A 267 -24.83 -3.28 -16.40
N THR A 268 -23.99 -4.29 -16.18
CA THR A 268 -24.18 -5.26 -15.09
C THR A 268 -23.31 -5.00 -13.86
N GLY A 269 -22.22 -4.24 -14.01
CA GLY A 269 -21.20 -4.02 -12.99
C GLY A 269 -20.34 -5.27 -12.69
N LYS A 270 -20.42 -6.32 -13.50
CA LYS A 270 -19.65 -7.55 -13.29
C LYS A 270 -18.24 -7.43 -13.84
N PRO A 271 -17.22 -7.95 -13.12
CA PRO A 271 -15.87 -8.04 -13.64
C PRO A 271 -15.85 -8.78 -15.00
N LEU A 272 -14.97 -8.36 -15.90
CA LEU A 272 -14.75 -9.06 -17.18
C LEU A 272 -13.88 -10.31 -17.00
N PHE A 273 -13.10 -10.36 -15.93
CA PHE A 273 -12.23 -11.48 -15.59
C PHE A 273 -12.55 -11.91 -14.15
N ASP A 274 -13.11 -13.09 -13.99
CA ASP A 274 -13.31 -13.71 -12.68
C ASP A 274 -12.06 -14.50 -12.32
N ASN A 275 -11.23 -13.97 -11.42
CA ASN A 275 -10.19 -14.75 -10.78
C ASN A 275 -10.84 -15.57 -9.65
N VAL A 276 -11.11 -16.86 -9.93
CA VAL A 276 -11.66 -17.83 -8.95
C VAL A 276 -10.53 -18.65 -8.32
N GLU A 277 -9.28 -18.31 -8.58
CA GLU A 277 -8.14 -19.04 -8.03
C GLU A 277 -7.95 -18.71 -6.55
N GLU A 278 -7.62 -19.74 -5.78
CA GLU A 278 -7.25 -19.61 -4.38
C GLU A 278 -5.99 -18.74 -4.26
N ASP A 279 -6.01 -17.78 -3.35
CA ASP A 279 -4.90 -16.86 -3.10
C ASP A 279 -4.51 -16.84 -1.60
N TYR A 280 -3.40 -16.19 -1.28
CA TYR A 280 -2.92 -16.08 0.09
C TYR A 280 -3.93 -15.38 1.02
N SER A 281 -4.75 -14.46 0.51
CA SER A 281 -5.75 -13.74 1.29
C SER A 281 -6.88 -14.68 1.71
N SER A 282 -7.43 -15.45 0.78
CA SER A 282 -8.49 -16.43 1.04
C SER A 282 -8.03 -17.54 1.98
N VAL A 283 -6.83 -18.09 1.74
CA VAL A 283 -6.22 -19.11 2.60
C VAL A 283 -6.03 -18.59 4.03
N THR A 284 -5.55 -17.35 4.18
CA THR A 284 -5.37 -16.73 5.50
C THR A 284 -6.70 -16.55 6.22
N CYS A 285 -7.73 -16.06 5.53
CA CYS A 285 -9.06 -15.87 6.11
C CYS A 285 -9.65 -17.20 6.62
N GLU A 286 -9.60 -18.24 5.81
CA GLU A 286 -10.12 -19.56 6.17
C GLU A 286 -9.36 -20.13 7.38
N TYR A 287 -8.03 -20.03 7.37
CA TYR A 287 -7.20 -20.46 8.49
C TYR A 287 -7.56 -19.74 9.79
N LEU A 288 -7.66 -18.41 9.76
CA LEU A 288 -7.98 -17.61 10.94
C LEU A 288 -9.39 -17.88 11.47
N LEU A 289 -10.39 -17.95 10.61
CA LEU A 289 -11.77 -18.28 11.01
C LEU A 289 -11.86 -19.66 11.65
N GLU A 290 -11.13 -20.66 11.14
CA GLU A 290 -11.09 -21.98 11.76
C GLU A 290 -10.41 -21.96 13.14
N LYS A 291 -9.31 -21.22 13.30
CA LYS A 291 -8.66 -21.02 14.61
C LYS A 291 -9.58 -20.29 15.60
N MET A 292 -10.27 -19.23 15.18
CA MET A 292 -11.19 -18.44 15.99
C MET A 292 -12.37 -19.26 16.55
N LYS A 293 -12.87 -20.24 15.78
CA LYS A 293 -13.94 -21.13 16.25
C LYS A 293 -13.56 -21.91 17.52
N ASN A 294 -12.27 -22.24 17.66
CA ASN A 294 -11.76 -23.10 18.72
C ASN A 294 -10.97 -22.35 19.79
N ASP A 295 -10.54 -21.12 19.51
CA ASP A 295 -9.69 -20.32 20.39
C ASP A 295 -10.12 -18.85 20.40
N SER A 296 -10.76 -18.42 21.48
CA SER A 296 -11.24 -17.05 21.62
C SER A 296 -10.12 -16.03 21.86
N SER A 297 -8.88 -16.47 22.06
CA SER A 297 -7.71 -15.60 22.22
C SER A 297 -7.12 -15.13 20.88
N VAL A 298 -7.51 -15.74 19.76
CA VAL A 298 -7.09 -15.35 18.41
C VAL A 298 -7.77 -14.06 18.01
N VAL A 299 -6.98 -13.06 17.57
CA VAL A 299 -7.47 -11.75 17.13
C VAL A 299 -6.82 -11.39 15.78
N ALA A 300 -7.64 -11.20 14.75
CA ALA A 300 -7.20 -10.65 13.47
C ALA A 300 -7.28 -9.13 13.50
N ILE A 301 -6.16 -8.46 13.21
CA ILE A 301 -6.03 -7.00 13.23
C ILE A 301 -5.72 -6.52 11.81
N THR A 302 -6.39 -5.46 11.39
CA THR A 302 -6.10 -4.75 10.13
C THR A 302 -6.03 -3.24 10.38
N SER A 303 -5.37 -2.54 9.47
CA SER A 303 -5.28 -1.08 9.44
C SER A 303 -5.98 -0.51 8.19
N GLY A 304 -7.32 -0.64 8.14
CA GLY A 304 -8.15 -0.10 7.07
C GLY A 304 -8.15 -0.91 5.76
N THR A 305 -7.51 -2.10 5.75
CA THR A 305 -7.39 -2.96 4.56
C THR A 305 -7.83 -4.40 4.85
N PRO A 306 -9.08 -4.65 5.28
CA PRO A 306 -9.52 -5.99 5.72
C PRO A 306 -9.38 -7.07 4.64
N THR A 307 -9.54 -6.70 3.39
CA THR A 307 -9.48 -7.62 2.25
C THR A 307 -8.07 -8.15 1.96
N VAL A 308 -7.01 -7.53 2.50
CA VAL A 308 -5.65 -8.07 2.38
C VAL A 308 -5.51 -9.45 3.02
N MET A 309 -6.31 -9.70 4.06
CA MET A 309 -6.42 -10.98 4.76
C MET A 309 -7.66 -11.77 4.33
N GLY A 310 -8.36 -11.40 3.26
CA GLY A 310 -9.57 -12.04 2.78
C GLY A 310 -10.84 -11.76 3.60
N PHE A 311 -10.81 -10.85 4.58
CA PHE A 311 -11.97 -10.51 5.40
C PHE A 311 -12.93 -9.58 4.68
N THR A 312 -13.81 -10.15 3.85
CA THR A 312 -14.98 -9.47 3.30
C THR A 312 -15.96 -9.08 4.42
N GLU A 313 -16.95 -8.24 4.12
CA GLU A 313 -17.96 -7.82 5.11
C GLU A 313 -18.61 -9.01 5.84
N ASP A 314 -18.96 -10.08 5.12
CA ASP A 314 -19.57 -11.27 5.72
C ASP A 314 -18.58 -12.04 6.61
N LYS A 315 -17.32 -12.12 6.21
CA LYS A 315 -16.25 -12.76 6.99
C LYS A 315 -15.91 -11.97 8.26
N ARG A 316 -15.97 -10.64 8.21
CA ARG A 316 -15.84 -9.77 9.39
C ARG A 316 -16.98 -10.02 10.39
N LYS A 317 -18.22 -10.18 9.89
CA LYS A 317 -19.38 -10.52 10.72
C LYS A 317 -19.23 -11.91 11.35
N GLU A 318 -18.71 -12.91 10.60
CA GLU A 318 -18.43 -14.26 11.10
C GLU A 318 -17.38 -14.24 12.23
N ALA A 319 -16.29 -13.48 12.09
CA ALA A 319 -15.24 -13.34 13.09
C ALA A 319 -15.71 -12.55 14.33
N GLY A 320 -16.67 -11.64 14.18
CA GLY A 320 -17.24 -10.85 15.29
C GLY A 320 -16.18 -10.06 16.06
N SER A 321 -16.14 -10.19 17.38
CA SER A 321 -15.22 -9.44 18.25
C SER A 321 -13.74 -9.85 18.13
N GLN A 322 -13.45 -10.95 17.43
CA GLN A 322 -12.08 -11.40 17.16
C GLN A 322 -11.47 -10.75 15.90
N PHE A 323 -12.25 -9.92 15.20
CA PHE A 323 -11.76 -9.06 14.13
C PHE A 323 -11.71 -7.62 14.60
N VAL A 324 -10.58 -6.95 14.40
CA VAL A 324 -10.34 -5.56 14.80
C VAL A 324 -9.79 -4.77 13.60
N ASP A 325 -10.50 -3.72 13.21
CA ASP A 325 -10.01 -2.70 12.29
C ASP A 325 -9.74 -1.41 13.07
N VAL A 326 -8.49 -0.97 13.07
CA VAL A 326 -8.05 0.25 13.77
C VAL A 326 -8.19 1.51 12.90
N GLY A 327 -8.73 1.39 11.69
CA GLY A 327 -8.66 2.43 10.66
C GLY A 327 -7.28 2.48 10.01
N ILE A 328 -7.00 3.51 9.23
CA ILE A 328 -5.67 3.68 8.62
C ILE A 328 -4.70 4.19 9.69
N ALA A 329 -4.22 3.26 10.52
CA ALA A 329 -3.39 3.54 11.70
C ALA A 329 -2.46 2.32 11.96
N GLU A 330 -1.50 2.10 11.06
CA GLU A 330 -0.61 0.94 11.07
C GLU A 330 0.21 0.87 12.37
N GLU A 331 0.67 2.01 12.87
CA GLU A 331 1.42 2.13 14.13
C GLU A 331 0.57 1.62 15.32
N THR A 332 -0.70 2.03 15.36
CA THR A 332 -1.66 1.57 16.37
C THR A 332 -1.91 0.07 16.28
N ALA A 333 -2.02 -0.48 15.05
CA ALA A 333 -2.22 -1.92 14.84
C ALA A 333 -1.10 -2.74 15.46
N VAL A 334 0.16 -2.34 15.25
CA VAL A 334 1.33 -3.04 15.79
C VAL A 334 1.40 -2.93 17.31
N ALA A 335 1.22 -1.72 17.87
CA ALA A 335 1.21 -1.51 19.31
C ALA A 335 0.07 -2.28 20.00
N LEU A 336 -1.14 -2.28 19.38
CA LEU A 336 -2.29 -3.06 19.87
C LEU A 336 -1.99 -4.56 19.86
N ALA A 337 -1.39 -5.08 18.78
CA ALA A 337 -1.01 -6.48 18.68
C ALA A 337 -0.04 -6.87 19.82
N SER A 338 0.95 -6.03 20.11
CA SER A 338 1.85 -6.25 21.26
C SER A 338 1.08 -6.31 22.57
N GLY A 339 0.16 -5.38 22.82
CA GLY A 339 -0.66 -5.38 24.03
C GLY A 339 -1.53 -6.63 24.16
N VAL A 340 -2.15 -7.09 23.06
CA VAL A 340 -2.92 -8.35 23.01
C VAL A 340 -2.02 -9.55 23.37
N ALA A 341 -0.84 -9.63 22.76
CA ALA A 341 0.10 -10.73 23.00
C ALA A 341 0.59 -10.79 24.46
N VAL A 342 0.98 -9.65 25.03
CA VAL A 342 1.44 -9.57 26.42
C VAL A 342 0.36 -9.98 27.42
N ASN A 343 -0.92 -9.77 27.09
CA ASN A 343 -2.05 -10.22 27.90
C ASN A 343 -2.52 -11.65 27.57
N GLY A 344 -1.72 -12.43 26.83
CA GLY A 344 -1.97 -13.84 26.55
C GLY A 344 -2.90 -14.10 25.35
N GLY A 345 -3.21 -13.09 24.55
CA GLY A 345 -3.90 -13.26 23.27
C GLY A 345 -2.95 -13.69 22.16
N LYS A 346 -3.52 -14.15 21.05
CA LYS A 346 -2.82 -14.55 19.83
C LYS A 346 -3.15 -13.57 18.70
N PRO A 347 -2.46 -12.43 18.61
CA PRO A 347 -2.73 -11.44 17.59
C PRO A 347 -2.13 -11.86 16.25
N PHE A 348 -2.91 -11.67 15.19
CA PHE A 348 -2.48 -11.73 13.81
C PHE A 348 -2.68 -10.36 13.18
N TYR A 349 -1.64 -9.76 12.61
CA TYR A 349 -1.71 -8.50 11.88
C TYR A 349 -1.35 -8.70 10.42
N GLY A 350 -2.28 -8.42 9.51
CA GLY A 350 -2.07 -8.47 8.06
C GLY A 350 -1.92 -7.08 7.47
N VAL A 351 -0.85 -6.86 6.70
CA VAL A 351 -0.53 -5.54 6.14
C VAL A 351 0.20 -5.67 4.80
N TYR A 352 -0.01 -4.71 3.90
CA TYR A 352 0.78 -4.62 2.67
C TYR A 352 2.23 -4.22 2.96
N SER A 353 3.17 -4.76 2.17
CA SER A 353 4.59 -4.49 2.31
C SER A 353 4.93 -2.99 2.23
N SER A 354 4.28 -2.23 1.35
CA SER A 354 4.46 -0.79 1.26
C SER A 354 3.92 -0.03 2.49
N PHE A 355 2.91 -0.55 3.18
CA PHE A 355 2.29 0.14 4.35
C PHE A 355 2.99 -0.21 5.66
N VAL A 356 3.60 -1.40 5.77
CA VAL A 356 4.38 -1.77 6.96
C VAL A 356 5.56 -0.81 7.22
N GLN A 357 5.98 -0.04 6.22
CA GLN A 357 7.03 0.98 6.37
C GLN A 357 6.76 1.97 7.49
N ARG A 358 5.49 2.31 7.75
CA ARG A 358 5.10 3.22 8.84
C ARG A 358 5.33 2.65 10.23
N THR A 359 5.50 1.34 10.35
CA THR A 359 5.51 0.63 11.63
C THR A 359 6.91 0.28 12.12
N PHE A 360 7.97 0.74 11.45
CA PHE A 360 9.34 0.35 11.80
C PHE A 360 9.66 0.61 13.27
N ASP A 361 9.27 1.79 13.79
CA ASP A 361 9.48 2.15 15.19
C ASP A 361 8.70 1.22 16.13
N GLN A 362 7.40 1.01 15.89
CA GLN A 362 6.54 0.18 16.74
C GLN A 362 6.95 -1.28 16.70
N VAL A 363 7.34 -1.81 15.53
CA VAL A 363 7.89 -3.19 15.44
C VAL A 363 9.17 -3.29 16.26
N SER A 364 10.06 -2.30 16.18
CA SER A 364 11.30 -2.28 16.94
C SER A 364 11.06 -2.10 18.44
N GLN A 365 10.33 -1.04 18.83
CA GLN A 365 10.21 -0.59 20.22
C GLN A 365 9.09 -1.33 20.99
N ASP A 366 7.89 -1.41 20.39
CA ASP A 366 6.74 -1.95 21.12
C ASP A 366 6.68 -3.49 21.07
N VAL A 367 7.25 -4.09 20.02
CA VAL A 367 7.19 -5.53 19.79
C VAL A 367 8.53 -6.23 20.07
N CYS A 368 9.60 -5.88 19.36
CA CYS A 368 10.84 -6.66 19.37
C CYS A 368 11.68 -6.48 20.65
N ILE A 369 11.76 -5.28 21.22
CA ILE A 369 12.41 -5.07 22.52
C ILE A 369 11.70 -5.87 23.63
N ASN A 370 10.38 -5.96 23.52
CA ASN A 370 9.54 -6.66 24.50
C ASN A 370 9.40 -8.16 24.21
N ASN A 371 9.92 -8.65 23.09
CA ASN A 371 9.72 -10.02 22.60
C ASN A 371 8.24 -10.44 22.58
N SER A 372 7.34 -9.52 22.25
CA SER A 372 5.91 -9.78 22.18
C SER A 372 5.61 -10.79 21.07
N PRO A 373 5.01 -11.96 21.38
CA PRO A 373 4.80 -13.02 20.38
C PRO A 373 3.60 -12.70 19.47
N ILE A 374 3.78 -11.75 18.57
CA ILE A 374 2.80 -11.43 17.53
C ILE A 374 3.09 -12.22 16.26
N THR A 375 2.07 -12.46 15.45
CA THR A 375 2.20 -12.90 14.06
C THR A 375 1.84 -11.76 13.14
N MET A 376 2.79 -11.32 12.32
CA MET A 376 2.59 -10.28 11.32
C MET A 376 2.80 -10.89 9.93
N VAL A 377 1.86 -10.68 9.00
CA VAL A 377 1.96 -11.16 7.63
C VAL A 377 2.05 -9.98 6.68
N ILE A 378 3.13 -9.96 5.91
CA ILE A 378 3.50 -8.90 4.98
C ILE A 378 3.10 -9.33 3.57
N TYR A 379 1.98 -8.80 3.09
CA TYR A 379 1.43 -9.13 1.76
C TYR A 379 2.06 -8.28 0.65
N GLN A 380 2.11 -8.83 -0.54
CA GLN A 380 2.66 -8.17 -1.74
C GLN A 380 4.13 -7.77 -1.60
N GLY A 381 4.88 -8.48 -0.75
CA GLY A 381 6.31 -8.26 -0.53
C GLY A 381 7.15 -8.86 -1.66
N SER A 382 7.06 -8.33 -2.88
CA SER A 382 7.57 -9.01 -4.07
C SER A 382 7.63 -8.07 -5.27
N VAL A 383 8.48 -8.39 -6.25
CA VAL A 383 8.45 -7.79 -7.59
C VAL A 383 7.15 -8.11 -8.33
N TYR A 384 6.46 -9.18 -7.97
CA TYR A 384 5.15 -9.58 -8.50
C TYR A 384 3.97 -8.88 -7.80
N GLY A 385 4.25 -7.98 -6.87
CA GLY A 385 3.25 -7.21 -6.13
C GLY A 385 2.71 -6.01 -6.90
N MET A 386 2.28 -4.98 -6.17
CA MET A 386 1.86 -3.72 -6.76
C MET A 386 3.06 -3.04 -7.45
N ASN A 387 2.85 -2.55 -8.66
CA ASN A 387 3.92 -2.02 -9.52
C ASN A 387 3.91 -0.49 -9.68
N ASP A 388 3.06 0.22 -8.95
CA ASP A 388 3.10 1.69 -8.88
C ASP A 388 4.21 2.15 -7.94
N VAL A 389 4.89 3.23 -8.28
CA VAL A 389 6.05 3.76 -7.53
C VAL A 389 5.75 4.04 -6.05
N THR A 390 4.51 4.34 -5.73
CA THR A 390 4.08 4.64 -4.35
C THR A 390 3.73 3.40 -3.53
N HIS A 391 3.66 2.22 -4.17
CA HIS A 391 3.21 0.97 -3.54
C HIS A 391 4.19 -0.19 -3.70
N LEU A 392 5.46 0.09 -4.01
CA LEU A 392 6.48 -0.95 -4.20
C LEU A 392 6.67 -1.81 -2.96
N GLY A 393 6.62 -3.15 -3.13
CA GLY A 393 6.62 -4.11 -2.03
C GLY A 393 7.99 -4.75 -1.72
N PHE A 394 9.03 -4.53 -2.51
CA PHE A 394 10.30 -5.26 -2.44
C PHE A 394 11.40 -4.59 -1.58
N GLN A 395 11.02 -3.65 -0.70
CA GLN A 395 11.94 -2.99 0.24
C GLN A 395 11.84 -3.55 1.67
N ASP A 396 10.96 -4.49 1.91
CA ASP A 396 10.63 -5.05 3.23
C ASP A 396 11.80 -5.82 3.84
N ILE A 397 12.56 -6.58 3.03
CA ILE A 397 13.70 -7.39 3.51
C ILE A 397 14.74 -6.52 4.24
N PRO A 398 15.37 -5.50 3.60
CA PRO A 398 16.36 -4.68 4.28
C PRO A 398 15.79 -3.89 5.44
N MET A 399 14.53 -3.48 5.38
CA MET A 399 13.90 -2.71 6.43
C MET A 399 13.68 -3.55 7.69
N LEU A 400 12.97 -4.67 7.58
CA LEU A 400 12.56 -5.46 8.74
C LEU A 400 13.65 -6.41 9.23
N SER A 401 14.47 -6.97 8.34
CA SER A 401 15.47 -7.96 8.71
C SER A 401 16.64 -7.42 9.55
N ASN A 402 16.73 -6.12 9.74
CA ASN A 402 17.71 -5.47 10.61
C ASN A 402 17.19 -5.18 12.03
N ILE A 403 15.91 -5.48 12.31
CA ILE A 403 15.34 -5.31 13.65
C ILE A 403 15.75 -6.52 14.51
N PRO A 404 16.43 -6.30 15.65
CA PRO A 404 16.79 -7.39 16.56
C PRO A 404 15.56 -8.15 17.08
N ASN A 405 15.73 -9.43 17.37
CA ASN A 405 14.71 -10.34 17.89
C ASN A 405 13.56 -10.70 16.94
N LEU A 406 13.40 -10.00 15.81
CA LEU A 406 12.38 -10.35 14.83
C LEU A 406 12.75 -11.64 14.11
N VAL A 407 11.88 -12.63 14.13
CA VAL A 407 11.94 -13.81 13.25
C VAL A 407 11.18 -13.46 11.97
N TYR A 408 11.89 -13.35 10.85
CA TYR A 408 11.28 -13.01 9.58
C TYR A 408 11.43 -14.17 8.60
N LEU A 409 10.29 -14.71 8.14
CA LEU A 409 10.17 -15.92 7.34
C LEU A 409 9.70 -15.59 5.91
N ALA A 410 10.09 -16.44 4.95
CA ALA A 410 9.61 -16.38 3.57
C ALA A 410 9.29 -17.80 3.07
N PRO A 411 8.01 -18.18 2.98
CA PRO A 411 7.60 -19.46 2.40
C PRO A 411 7.77 -19.46 0.88
N ALA A 412 8.11 -20.60 0.31
CA ALA A 412 8.12 -20.84 -1.12
C ALA A 412 6.78 -21.39 -1.63
N THR A 413 6.01 -22.07 -0.77
CA THR A 413 4.73 -22.70 -1.12
C THR A 413 3.62 -22.37 -0.11
N LYS A 414 2.37 -22.64 -0.50
CA LYS A 414 1.19 -22.56 0.38
C LYS A 414 1.37 -23.42 1.63
N GLU A 415 1.88 -24.65 1.45
CA GLU A 415 2.06 -25.61 2.53
C GLU A 415 3.08 -25.11 3.57
N GLU A 416 4.17 -24.49 3.09
CA GLU A 416 5.15 -23.86 3.97
C GLU A 416 4.54 -22.66 4.71
N TYR A 417 3.75 -21.83 4.01
CA TYR A 417 3.05 -20.70 4.64
C TYR A 417 2.14 -21.17 5.77
N LEU A 418 1.29 -22.16 5.54
CA LEU A 418 0.38 -22.68 6.55
C LEU A 418 1.14 -23.29 7.75
N ALA A 419 2.26 -23.98 7.49
CA ALA A 419 3.10 -24.52 8.58
C ALA A 419 3.80 -23.41 9.37
N MET A 420 4.23 -22.33 8.74
CA MET A 420 4.78 -21.15 9.40
C MET A 420 3.72 -20.43 10.24
N LEU A 421 2.48 -20.31 9.73
CA LEU A 421 1.37 -19.75 10.48
C LEU A 421 1.05 -20.58 11.74
N ASP A 422 0.91 -21.90 11.59
CA ASP A 422 0.65 -22.79 12.72
C ASP A 422 1.72 -22.65 13.80
N TRP A 423 2.99 -22.66 13.42
CA TRP A 423 4.08 -22.45 14.37
C TRP A 423 4.03 -21.06 15.00
N SER A 424 3.87 -20.02 14.19
CA SER A 424 3.87 -18.63 14.67
C SER A 424 2.75 -18.35 15.65
N MET A 425 1.55 -18.86 15.39
CA MET A 425 0.36 -18.64 16.23
C MET A 425 0.37 -19.45 17.53
N GLU A 426 1.18 -20.52 17.62
CA GLU A 426 1.22 -21.39 18.82
C GLU A 426 2.45 -21.12 19.70
N GLN A 427 3.54 -20.57 19.16
CA GLN A 427 4.73 -20.25 19.95
C GLN A 427 4.52 -18.96 20.77
N THR A 428 5.27 -18.78 21.86
CA THR A 428 5.12 -17.67 22.82
C THR A 428 6.44 -16.93 23.10
N SER A 429 7.44 -17.10 22.24
CA SER A 429 8.80 -16.65 22.56
C SER A 429 9.31 -15.55 21.64
N TYR A 430 8.73 -15.41 20.44
CA TYR A 430 9.29 -14.55 19.40
C TYR A 430 8.23 -13.71 18.70
N PRO A 431 8.54 -12.45 18.36
CA PRO A 431 7.81 -11.74 17.33
C PRO A 431 8.14 -12.35 15.95
N VAL A 432 7.11 -12.67 15.19
CA VAL A 432 7.25 -13.33 13.88
C VAL A 432 6.63 -12.46 12.78
N ALA A 433 7.39 -12.24 11.70
CA ALA A 433 6.88 -11.73 10.44
C ALA A 433 6.98 -12.81 9.36
N ILE A 434 6.01 -12.86 8.44
CA ILE A 434 6.01 -13.78 7.30
C ILE A 434 5.81 -12.94 6.03
N LYS A 435 6.77 -13.01 5.10
CA LYS A 435 6.71 -12.33 3.81
C LYS A 435 5.91 -13.17 2.82
N LEU A 436 4.87 -12.59 2.24
CA LEU A 436 4.12 -13.19 1.14
C LEU A 436 4.34 -12.41 -0.16
N PRO A 437 4.56 -13.11 -1.26
CA PRO A 437 4.70 -12.46 -2.57
C PRO A 437 3.36 -11.93 -3.08
N GLY A 438 3.42 -11.10 -4.12
CA GLY A 438 2.32 -10.92 -5.06
C GLY A 438 2.29 -12.05 -6.08
N GLY A 439 1.29 -12.07 -6.94
CA GLY A 439 1.16 -13.06 -8.01
C GLY A 439 0.63 -14.43 -7.57
N PRO A 440 0.77 -15.45 -8.42
CA PRO A 440 0.20 -16.76 -8.20
C PRO A 440 0.78 -17.47 -6.97
N MET A 441 -0.08 -18.13 -6.21
CA MET A 441 0.33 -18.97 -5.09
C MET A 441 0.78 -20.34 -5.60
N ILE A 442 1.99 -20.75 -5.20
CA ILE A 442 2.53 -22.08 -5.54
C ILE A 442 2.05 -23.07 -4.49
N SER A 443 1.49 -24.20 -4.93
CA SER A 443 1.11 -25.33 -4.07
C SER A 443 1.63 -26.63 -4.71
N ASP A 444 2.35 -27.43 -3.94
CA ASP A 444 2.91 -28.71 -4.40
C ASP A 444 2.29 -29.93 -3.69
N GLY A 445 1.36 -29.69 -2.75
CA GLY A 445 0.71 -30.70 -1.93
C GLY A 445 1.64 -31.42 -0.96
N SER A 446 2.83 -30.88 -0.72
CA SER A 446 3.82 -31.50 0.17
C SER A 446 3.39 -31.40 1.63
N ARG A 447 3.89 -32.32 2.45
CA ARG A 447 3.76 -32.23 3.89
C ARG A 447 5.01 -31.58 4.48
N VAL A 448 4.87 -30.39 5.02
CA VAL A 448 5.95 -29.71 5.74
C VAL A 448 6.14 -30.35 7.11
N THR A 449 7.36 -30.87 7.36
CA THR A 449 7.72 -31.51 8.64
C THR A 449 8.75 -30.70 9.43
N LYS A 450 9.05 -29.50 8.95
CA LYS A 450 10.07 -28.61 9.54
C LYS A 450 9.63 -28.09 10.91
N ASP A 451 10.56 -28.15 11.85
CA ASP A 451 10.44 -27.49 13.16
C ASP A 451 10.98 -26.05 13.05
N PHE A 452 10.10 -25.08 12.87
CA PHE A 452 10.45 -23.66 12.80
C PHE A 452 10.95 -23.09 14.15
N GLY A 453 10.74 -23.79 15.26
CA GLY A 453 11.32 -23.42 16.56
C GLY A 453 12.84 -23.59 16.61
N ARG A 454 13.42 -24.35 15.69
CA ARG A 454 14.87 -24.41 15.47
C ARG A 454 15.29 -23.26 14.55
N LEU A 455 15.35 -22.07 15.12
CA LEU A 455 15.60 -20.86 14.35
C LEU A 455 16.84 -20.95 13.44
N ASN A 456 16.75 -20.30 12.29
CA ASN A 456 17.81 -20.13 11.30
C ASN A 456 18.38 -21.46 10.76
N ARG A 457 17.58 -22.54 10.72
CA ARG A 457 17.96 -23.79 10.10
C ARG A 457 17.43 -23.84 8.66
N TYR A 458 18.36 -23.95 7.72
CA TYR A 458 18.05 -24.08 6.30
C TYR A 458 17.77 -25.52 5.94
N GLU A 459 17.12 -25.73 4.81
CA GLU A 459 16.87 -27.06 4.25
C GLU A 459 17.66 -27.26 2.96
N VAL A 460 18.37 -28.38 2.87
CA VAL A 460 19.06 -28.79 1.65
C VAL A 460 18.12 -29.69 0.85
N ALA A 461 17.46 -29.11 -0.15
CA ALA A 461 16.52 -29.83 -1.00
C ALA A 461 17.22 -30.74 -2.03
N GLN A 462 18.42 -30.34 -2.47
CA GLN A 462 19.28 -31.13 -3.35
C GLN A 462 20.72 -31.02 -2.90
N THR A 463 21.40 -32.16 -2.76
CA THR A 463 22.82 -32.19 -2.45
C THR A 463 23.64 -32.25 -3.75
N GLY A 464 24.66 -31.43 -3.83
CA GLY A 464 25.61 -31.38 -4.92
C GLY A 464 26.99 -30.94 -4.44
N GLU A 465 27.83 -30.46 -5.35
CA GLU A 465 29.17 -29.97 -5.09
C GLU A 465 29.51 -28.75 -5.97
N LYS A 466 30.59 -28.04 -5.65
CA LYS A 466 31.13 -26.85 -6.31
C LYS A 466 30.26 -25.62 -6.15
N ILE A 467 28.97 -25.68 -6.50
CA ILE A 467 28.05 -24.56 -6.49
C ILE A 467 26.89 -24.85 -5.51
N ALA A 468 26.58 -23.91 -4.61
CA ALA A 468 25.38 -23.94 -3.80
C ALA A 468 24.48 -22.74 -4.17
N ILE A 469 23.20 -23.00 -4.43
CA ILE A 469 22.20 -22.00 -4.77
C ILE A 469 21.20 -21.91 -3.63
N ILE A 470 21.07 -20.71 -3.04
CA ILE A 470 20.16 -20.41 -1.93
C ILE A 470 19.04 -19.53 -2.49
N GLY A 471 17.84 -20.08 -2.64
CA GLY A 471 16.68 -19.35 -3.14
C GLY A 471 15.73 -18.99 -2.00
N LEU A 472 15.47 -17.69 -1.80
CA LEU A 472 14.63 -17.18 -0.73
C LEU A 472 13.17 -17.07 -1.19
N GLY A 473 12.23 -17.64 -0.40
CA GLY A 473 10.82 -17.58 -0.70
C GLY A 473 10.48 -18.12 -2.09
N THR A 474 9.70 -17.41 -2.88
CA THR A 474 9.34 -17.84 -4.25
C THR A 474 10.53 -18.02 -5.19
N PHE A 475 11.66 -17.36 -4.94
CA PHE A 475 12.88 -17.57 -5.73
C PHE A 475 13.60 -18.89 -5.42
N PHE A 476 13.04 -19.71 -4.53
CA PHE A 476 13.44 -21.09 -4.40
C PHE A 476 13.15 -21.92 -5.66
N GLU A 477 12.06 -21.63 -6.38
CA GLU A 477 11.79 -22.26 -7.68
C GLU A 477 12.85 -21.87 -8.72
N LEU A 478 13.21 -20.59 -8.79
CA LEU A 478 14.29 -20.11 -9.65
C LEU A 478 15.63 -20.83 -9.33
N ALA A 479 15.91 -21.09 -8.05
CA ALA A 479 17.09 -21.84 -7.64
C ALA A 479 17.08 -23.29 -8.15
N LYS A 480 15.92 -23.94 -8.15
CA LYS A 480 15.75 -25.31 -8.70
C LYS A 480 15.92 -25.33 -10.21
N GLU A 481 15.38 -24.35 -10.91
CA GLU A 481 15.51 -24.22 -12.36
C GLU A 481 16.96 -23.96 -12.77
N ALA A 482 17.65 -23.03 -12.13
CA ALA A 482 19.06 -22.75 -12.37
C ALA A 482 19.94 -23.98 -12.11
N ALA A 483 19.69 -24.73 -11.03
CA ALA A 483 20.41 -25.96 -10.73
C ALA A 483 20.19 -27.06 -11.80
N LYS A 484 18.97 -27.15 -12.34
CA LYS A 484 18.64 -28.06 -13.43
C LYS A 484 19.40 -27.68 -14.70
N LEU A 485 19.41 -26.41 -15.09
CA LEU A 485 20.13 -25.93 -16.26
C LEU A 485 21.67 -26.13 -16.12
N LEU A 486 22.25 -25.84 -14.95
CA LEU A 486 23.67 -26.10 -14.68
C LEU A 486 24.03 -27.56 -14.89
N LYS A 487 23.15 -28.48 -14.52
CA LYS A 487 23.37 -29.93 -14.75
C LYS A 487 23.26 -30.28 -16.22
N GLU A 488 22.28 -29.75 -16.94
CA GLU A 488 22.05 -30.03 -18.35
C GLU A 488 23.15 -29.45 -19.24
N GLU A 489 23.58 -28.22 -19.01
CA GLU A 489 24.51 -27.49 -19.86
C GLU A 489 25.99 -27.73 -19.51
N ALA A 490 26.30 -27.86 -18.21
CA ALA A 490 27.70 -27.96 -17.74
C ALA A 490 28.03 -29.25 -16.97
N GLY A 491 27.04 -30.12 -16.74
CA GLY A 491 27.24 -31.34 -15.96
C GLY A 491 27.48 -31.08 -14.46
N ILE A 492 27.20 -29.86 -13.98
CA ILE A 492 27.41 -29.47 -12.59
C ILE A 492 26.15 -29.80 -11.77
N ASN A 493 26.29 -30.68 -10.78
CA ASN A 493 25.23 -30.99 -9.86
C ASN A 493 25.31 -30.03 -8.65
N ALA A 494 24.57 -28.91 -8.70
CA ALA A 494 24.58 -27.90 -7.65
C ALA A 494 23.79 -28.34 -6.40
N THR A 495 24.19 -27.84 -5.22
CA THR A 495 23.38 -27.93 -4.00
C THR A 495 22.29 -26.87 -4.06
N VAL A 496 21.03 -27.23 -3.76
CA VAL A 496 19.88 -26.30 -3.70
C VAL A 496 19.38 -26.22 -2.28
N ILE A 497 19.23 -24.98 -1.77
CA ILE A 497 18.94 -24.70 -0.37
C ILE A 497 17.73 -23.78 -0.28
N ASN A 498 16.72 -24.15 0.54
CA ASN A 498 15.65 -23.29 0.99
C ASN A 498 16.00 -22.72 2.37
N PRO A 499 16.24 -21.42 2.53
CA PRO A 499 16.64 -20.83 3.79
C PRO A 499 15.47 -20.65 4.76
N TYR A 500 14.24 -20.46 4.29
CA TYR A 500 13.03 -20.10 5.03
C TYR A 500 13.13 -18.78 5.81
N TYR A 501 14.29 -18.48 6.41
CA TYR A 501 14.53 -17.33 7.28
C TYR A 501 15.23 -16.21 6.53
N ILE A 502 14.65 -15.01 6.59
CA ILE A 502 15.26 -13.76 6.11
C ILE A 502 16.23 -13.22 7.17
N THR A 503 15.87 -13.36 8.46
CA THR A 503 16.70 -12.99 9.62
C THR A 503 17.53 -14.17 10.10
N GLY A 504 18.81 -13.91 10.35
CA GLY A 504 19.73 -14.94 10.83
C GLY A 504 20.30 -15.83 9.73
N LEU A 505 21.31 -16.62 10.08
CA LEU A 505 22.03 -17.50 9.15
C LEU A 505 22.20 -18.91 9.76
N ASP A 506 22.12 -19.96 8.92
CA ASP A 506 22.57 -21.29 9.30
C ASP A 506 24.08 -21.40 9.16
N GLU A 507 24.81 -20.81 10.13
CA GLU A 507 26.27 -20.78 10.12
C GLU A 507 26.90 -22.17 10.05
N ALA A 508 26.24 -23.19 10.62
CA ALA A 508 26.71 -24.56 10.59
C ALA A 508 26.67 -25.13 9.16
N LEU A 509 25.56 -24.96 8.46
CA LEU A 509 25.43 -25.36 7.05
C LEU A 509 26.39 -24.56 6.16
N LEU A 510 26.41 -23.23 6.30
CA LEU A 510 27.27 -22.35 5.50
C LEU A 510 28.76 -22.68 5.71
N THR A 511 29.17 -23.04 6.94
CA THR A 511 30.53 -23.51 7.21
C THR A 511 30.80 -24.85 6.54
N LYS A 512 29.84 -25.77 6.54
CA LYS A 512 29.97 -27.09 5.89
C LYS A 512 30.12 -26.95 4.38
N LEU A 513 29.46 -26.02 3.74
CA LEU A 513 29.57 -25.78 2.29
C LEU A 513 31.02 -25.48 1.87
N LYS A 514 31.85 -24.85 2.71
CA LYS A 514 33.26 -24.56 2.42
C LYS A 514 34.10 -25.82 2.14
N GLN A 515 33.62 -27.01 2.46
CA GLN A 515 34.37 -28.26 2.28
C GLN A 515 34.32 -28.75 0.82
N ASN A 516 33.18 -28.54 0.13
CA ASN A 516 32.94 -29.13 -1.20
C ASN A 516 32.43 -28.10 -2.21
N HIS A 517 32.31 -26.82 -1.83
CA HIS A 517 31.81 -25.74 -2.69
C HIS A 517 32.84 -24.61 -2.71
N ASP A 518 32.95 -23.94 -3.86
CA ASP A 518 33.75 -22.74 -4.05
C ASP A 518 32.87 -21.50 -4.38
N THR A 519 31.63 -21.74 -4.76
CA THR A 519 30.69 -20.67 -5.14
C THR A 519 29.34 -20.82 -4.42
N VAL A 520 28.83 -19.73 -3.88
CA VAL A 520 27.48 -19.61 -3.31
C VAL A 520 26.72 -18.53 -4.08
N ILE A 521 25.53 -18.88 -4.53
CA ILE A 521 24.59 -18.00 -5.22
C ILE A 521 23.41 -17.74 -4.28
N THR A 522 22.98 -16.49 -4.15
CA THR A 522 21.74 -16.14 -3.45
C THR A 522 20.76 -15.48 -4.39
N LEU A 523 19.51 -15.89 -4.30
CA LEU A 523 18.41 -15.36 -5.09
C LEU A 523 17.35 -14.83 -4.11
N GLU A 524 17.05 -13.53 -4.17
CA GLU A 524 16.08 -12.89 -3.27
C GLU A 524 15.12 -11.97 -4.03
N ASP A 525 13.85 -12.02 -3.63
CA ASP A 525 12.79 -11.14 -4.11
C ASP A 525 12.74 -9.86 -3.28
N GLY A 526 13.74 -9.02 -3.46
CA GLY A 526 13.94 -7.75 -2.75
C GLY A 526 15.16 -7.01 -3.30
N ILE A 527 15.35 -5.77 -2.83
CA ILE A 527 16.56 -5.02 -3.20
C ILE A 527 17.81 -5.61 -2.56
N LEU A 528 18.92 -5.61 -3.31
CA LEU A 528 20.20 -6.18 -2.85
C LEU A 528 20.78 -5.41 -1.67
N ASP A 529 20.72 -4.07 -1.70
CA ASP A 529 21.26 -3.21 -0.63
C ASP A 529 20.60 -3.52 0.73
N GLY A 530 21.37 -4.05 1.67
CA GLY A 530 20.88 -4.50 2.97
C GLY A 530 20.07 -5.79 2.95
N GLY A 531 20.03 -6.48 1.82
CA GLY A 531 19.25 -7.69 1.60
C GLY A 531 19.80 -8.95 2.25
N PHE A 532 19.16 -10.08 1.95
CA PHE A 532 19.55 -11.40 2.45
C PHE A 532 20.91 -11.85 1.90
N GLY A 533 21.16 -11.64 0.60
CA GLY A 533 22.42 -12.03 -0.04
C GLY A 533 23.64 -11.34 0.54
N GLU A 534 23.54 -10.07 0.94
CA GLU A 534 24.63 -9.35 1.61
C GLU A 534 25.01 -9.97 2.96
N LYS A 535 24.07 -10.53 3.69
CA LYS A 535 24.35 -11.24 4.95
C LYS A 535 25.15 -12.49 4.72
N ILE A 536 24.84 -13.24 3.64
CA ILE A 536 25.60 -14.41 3.20
C ILE A 536 27.00 -13.99 2.73
N ALA A 537 27.12 -12.93 1.93
CA ALA A 537 28.41 -12.41 1.47
C ALA A 537 29.29 -11.97 2.66
N ARG A 538 28.72 -11.29 3.65
CA ARG A 538 29.43 -10.92 4.89
C ARG A 538 29.94 -12.13 5.65
N PHE A 539 29.15 -13.21 5.73
CA PHE A 539 29.60 -14.45 6.39
C PHE A 539 30.82 -15.06 5.71
N TYR A 540 30.89 -15.03 4.38
CA TYR A 540 32.00 -15.60 3.62
C TYR A 540 33.17 -14.63 3.38
N GLY A 541 33.05 -13.35 3.72
CA GLY A 541 33.98 -12.29 3.35
C GLY A 541 35.45 -12.51 3.69
N ALA A 542 35.77 -13.33 4.70
CA ALA A 542 37.13 -13.71 5.09
C ALA A 542 37.55 -15.10 4.57
N SER A 543 36.81 -15.66 3.59
CA SER A 543 37.08 -16.99 3.02
C SER A 543 37.35 -16.89 1.51
N ASN A 544 37.75 -18.02 0.89
CA ASN A 544 37.93 -18.13 -0.55
C ASN A 544 36.61 -18.40 -1.28
N MET A 545 35.47 -18.43 -0.59
CA MET A 545 34.18 -18.67 -1.21
C MET A 545 33.81 -17.48 -2.11
N LYS A 546 33.50 -17.73 -3.35
CA LYS A 546 32.86 -16.73 -4.23
C LYS A 546 31.40 -16.62 -3.84
N VAL A 547 30.88 -15.39 -3.71
CA VAL A 547 29.45 -15.16 -3.45
C VAL A 547 28.88 -14.29 -4.55
N MET A 548 27.81 -14.76 -5.18
CA MET A 548 27.06 -14.04 -6.21
C MET A 548 25.65 -13.78 -5.68
N ASN A 549 25.31 -12.52 -5.53
CA ASN A 549 23.99 -12.12 -5.01
C ASN A 549 23.13 -11.59 -6.16
N TYR A 550 21.94 -12.14 -6.30
CA TYR A 550 20.93 -11.72 -7.25
C TYR A 550 19.68 -11.22 -6.51
N GLY A 551 19.25 -10.05 -6.86
CA GLY A 551 18.10 -9.35 -6.35
C GLY A 551 17.88 -8.06 -7.13
N LEU A 552 16.96 -7.22 -6.70
CA LEU A 552 16.61 -5.99 -7.42
C LEU A 552 17.59 -4.87 -7.13
N LYS A 553 17.75 -3.96 -8.09
CA LYS A 553 18.45 -2.68 -7.90
C LYS A 553 17.67 -1.80 -6.93
N LYS A 554 18.39 -0.93 -6.22
CA LYS A 554 17.84 0.05 -5.31
C LYS A 554 17.36 1.28 -6.06
N GLU A 555 16.17 1.20 -6.60
CA GLU A 555 15.54 2.26 -7.39
C GLU A 555 14.02 2.30 -7.20
N PHE A 556 13.42 3.43 -7.50
CA PHE A 556 11.97 3.59 -7.54
C PHE A 556 11.46 3.26 -8.95
N LEU A 557 10.95 2.06 -9.13
CA LEU A 557 10.29 1.62 -10.36
C LEU A 557 8.86 2.16 -10.41
N ASP A 558 8.33 2.41 -11.59
CA ASP A 558 6.95 2.87 -11.78
C ASP A 558 6.28 2.13 -12.94
N ARG A 559 5.17 1.48 -12.68
CA ARG A 559 4.34 0.77 -13.67
C ARG A 559 5.18 -0.12 -14.60
N TYR A 560 6.02 -0.93 -13.97
CA TYR A 560 7.00 -1.76 -14.65
C TYR A 560 6.41 -3.08 -15.16
N ASP A 561 7.03 -3.61 -16.20
CA ASP A 561 6.86 -4.99 -16.64
C ASP A 561 7.76 -5.91 -15.81
N VAL A 562 7.17 -6.90 -15.16
CA VAL A 562 7.88 -7.80 -14.24
C VAL A 562 8.98 -8.59 -14.96
N ASP A 563 8.70 -9.13 -16.15
CA ASP A 563 9.66 -9.93 -16.90
C ASP A 563 10.86 -9.10 -17.36
N ALA A 564 10.62 -7.83 -17.73
CA ALA A 564 11.68 -6.89 -18.06
C ALA A 564 12.56 -6.61 -16.84
N VAL A 565 11.96 -6.33 -15.68
CA VAL A 565 12.71 -6.08 -14.43
C VAL A 565 13.53 -7.31 -14.02
N LEU A 566 12.97 -8.51 -14.10
CA LEU A 566 13.72 -9.74 -13.79
C LEU A 566 14.93 -9.90 -14.71
N LYS A 567 14.77 -9.70 -16.01
CA LYS A 567 15.86 -9.74 -17.00
C LYS A 567 16.92 -8.68 -16.75
N ASP A 568 16.53 -7.44 -16.45
CA ASP A 568 17.46 -6.33 -16.20
C ASP A 568 18.27 -6.52 -14.91
N ASN A 569 17.81 -7.37 -14.02
CA ASN A 569 18.47 -7.74 -12.76
C ASN A 569 19.10 -9.14 -12.78
N HIS A 570 19.20 -9.79 -13.95
CA HIS A 570 19.74 -11.15 -14.11
C HIS A 570 19.04 -12.20 -13.24
N LEU A 571 17.72 -12.05 -13.06
CA LEU A 571 16.87 -12.92 -12.25
C LEU A 571 16.09 -13.92 -13.12
N THR A 572 16.74 -14.45 -14.16
CA THR A 572 16.26 -15.64 -14.90
C THR A 572 17.24 -16.79 -14.73
N ALA A 573 16.76 -18.03 -14.87
CA ALA A 573 17.60 -19.20 -14.67
C ALA A 573 18.77 -19.26 -15.68
N GLU A 574 18.51 -18.87 -16.93
CA GLU A 574 19.49 -18.82 -18.00
C GLU A 574 20.60 -17.80 -17.70
N GLN A 575 20.23 -16.57 -17.27
CA GLN A 575 21.21 -15.53 -16.97
C GLN A 575 22.07 -15.88 -15.76
N VAL A 576 21.46 -16.44 -14.71
CA VAL A 576 22.20 -16.93 -13.53
C VAL A 576 23.21 -18.00 -13.93
N VAL A 577 22.83 -18.93 -14.80
CA VAL A 577 23.71 -19.98 -15.29
C VAL A 577 24.83 -19.42 -16.16
N GLU A 578 24.52 -18.53 -17.11
CA GLU A 578 25.50 -17.86 -17.96
C GLU A 578 26.55 -17.11 -17.13
N ASP A 579 26.10 -16.29 -16.15
CA ASP A 579 26.99 -15.54 -15.25
C ASP A 579 27.92 -16.48 -14.47
N VAL A 580 27.41 -17.57 -13.93
CA VAL A 580 28.18 -18.55 -13.15
C VAL A 580 29.21 -19.25 -14.03
N LEU A 581 28.84 -19.65 -15.22
CA LEU A 581 29.78 -20.32 -16.16
C LEU A 581 30.84 -19.36 -16.68
N SER A 582 30.59 -18.08 -16.76
CA SER A 582 31.54 -17.05 -17.19
C SER A 582 32.72 -16.84 -16.23
N ILE A 583 32.51 -17.16 -14.92
CA ILE A 583 33.52 -16.99 -13.86
C ILE A 583 34.15 -18.31 -13.36
N SER A 584 33.71 -19.46 -13.91
CA SER A 584 34.14 -20.83 -13.52
C SER A 584 35.44 -21.27 -14.23
#